data_b5b5e9a313aabe6874227af5766083db
#
_entry.id   b5b5e9a313aabe6874227af5766083db
#
_cell.length_a   1.000
_cell.length_b   1.000
_cell.length_c   1.000
_cell.angle_alpha   90.00
_cell.angle_beta   90.00
_cell.angle_gamma   90.00
#
_symmetry.space_group_name_H-M   'P 1'
#
loop_
_entity.id
_entity.type
_entity.pdbx_description
1 polymer ?
#
loop_
_entity_poly.entity_id
_entity_poly.type
_entity_poly.pdbx_seq_one_letter_code
_entity_poly.pdbx_strand_id
1 'polypeptide(L)'
;MIQRTAFLFILLLSSSNLFAQDYWLQKDTVNGPPKASASSFVMENRAYVLAGTDDFEYKRKMYSYRADQNDWDDEVSIGGDGGDGLARVGATAFSLTLNGQAKGYVALGQTQTIAFMNDLWEYDRSTEAWTQKANFTGAPRREAVSFVIDNIAYVGTGNSATGLKKDFYTYDPSSNSWEQISDFEGTPRRAAVAFSMDAFGFLGTGDDGTLRHDFWMYNPQTDQWIQKANFPGAARSGACGWAAFPVCYLGTGEDASHTFHNDLWEYNYYLNSWTQRADLPGPGRKNAVAFYLDGWGYIGTGYNNGTFYDDLWAYSGTASLSDQQALALQIFPNPTTDFISIQESAEGLNYEIVNALGQSMITTHQKSGANSMIDVRDLPSGTYFLRIKVGERVQSATFVKCNGS
;
A
#
# COMPACT_ATOMS: atom_id res chain seq x y z
N MET A 1 39.07 -18.15 -65.82
CA MET A 1 39.20 -17.20 -64.68
C MET A 1 37.75 -16.85 -64.19
N ILE A 2 37.33 -17.52 -63.15
CA ILE A 2 35.97 -17.31 -62.58
C ILE A 2 36.16 -16.55 -61.25
N GLN A 3 35.78 -15.28 -61.26
CA GLN A 3 35.74 -14.47 -60.05
C GLN A 3 34.58 -14.92 -59.15
N ARG A 4 34.90 -15.40 -57.95
CA ARG A 4 33.90 -15.64 -56.87
C ARG A 4 33.75 -14.35 -56.06
N THR A 5 32.63 -13.71 -56.20
CA THR A 5 32.19 -12.59 -55.35
C THR A 5 31.63 -13.17 -54.03
N ALA A 6 32.32 -12.95 -52.93
CA ALA A 6 31.81 -13.30 -51.60
C ALA A 6 30.88 -12.20 -51.10
N PHE A 7 29.63 -12.55 -50.91
CA PHE A 7 28.66 -11.69 -50.21
C PHE A 7 28.85 -11.84 -48.69
N LEU A 8 29.32 -10.80 -48.06
CA LEU A 8 29.41 -10.70 -46.60
C LEU A 8 28.03 -10.31 -46.05
N PHE A 9 27.30 -11.27 -45.47
CA PHE A 9 26.07 -10.97 -44.71
C PHE A 9 26.48 -10.41 -43.35
N ILE A 10 26.35 -9.09 -43.16
CA ILE A 10 26.43 -8.45 -41.85
C ILE A 10 25.09 -8.69 -41.16
N LEU A 11 25.07 -9.64 -40.23
CA LEU A 11 23.95 -9.82 -39.32
C LEU A 11 23.98 -8.66 -38.32
N LEU A 12 23.16 -7.64 -38.54
CA LEU A 12 22.87 -6.62 -37.55
C LEU A 12 22.00 -7.29 -36.44
N LEU A 13 22.67 -7.79 -35.41
CA LEU A 13 21.99 -8.09 -34.13
C LEU A 13 21.56 -6.77 -33.50
N SER A 14 20.32 -6.36 -33.79
CA SER A 14 19.66 -5.38 -32.96
C SER A 14 19.48 -5.99 -31.57
N SER A 15 20.31 -5.60 -30.60
CA SER A 15 20.07 -5.84 -29.20
C SER A 15 18.81 -5.04 -28.83
N SER A 16 17.63 -5.63 -28.99
CA SER A 16 16.44 -5.17 -28.31
C SER A 16 16.73 -5.34 -26.82
N ASN A 17 16.93 -4.24 -26.11
CA ASN A 17 16.83 -4.23 -24.66
C ASN A 17 15.43 -4.75 -24.32
N LEU A 18 15.33 -6.01 -23.98
CA LEU A 18 14.17 -6.59 -23.34
C LEU A 18 14.12 -5.97 -21.93
N PHE A 19 13.57 -4.76 -21.83
CA PHE A 19 13.04 -4.30 -20.55
C PHE A 19 11.94 -5.27 -20.18
N ALA A 20 12.03 -5.90 -19.02
CA ALA A 20 10.92 -6.65 -18.49
C ALA A 20 9.73 -5.68 -18.38
N GLN A 21 8.70 -5.90 -19.20
CA GLN A 21 7.51 -5.07 -19.21
C GLN A 21 6.67 -5.49 -18.01
N ASP A 22 6.12 -4.52 -17.28
CA ASP A 22 5.11 -4.77 -16.26
C ASP A 22 3.91 -5.52 -16.88
N TYR A 23 3.36 -6.48 -16.13
CA TYR A 23 2.29 -7.33 -16.66
C TYR A 23 1.34 -7.82 -15.56
N TRP A 24 0.17 -8.22 -16.01
CA TRP A 24 -0.87 -8.82 -15.19
C TRP A 24 -1.04 -10.30 -15.50
N LEU A 25 -1.32 -11.09 -14.47
CA LEU A 25 -1.72 -12.49 -14.58
C LEU A 25 -3.11 -12.67 -13.94
N GLN A 26 -4.03 -13.26 -14.70
CA GLN A 26 -5.30 -13.68 -14.10
C GLN A 26 -5.05 -14.84 -13.14
N LYS A 27 -5.66 -14.76 -11.97
CA LYS A 27 -5.61 -15.77 -10.92
C LYS A 27 -6.97 -16.44 -10.77
N ASP A 28 -7.04 -17.41 -9.87
CA ASP A 28 -8.31 -18.02 -9.54
C ASP A 28 -9.30 -17.02 -8.99
N THR A 29 -10.57 -17.15 -9.33
CA THR A 29 -11.63 -16.22 -8.96
C THR A 29 -11.87 -16.25 -7.45
N VAL A 30 -12.19 -15.09 -6.87
CA VAL A 30 -12.53 -14.98 -5.45
C VAL A 30 -13.76 -15.84 -5.16
N ASN A 31 -13.66 -16.76 -4.20
CA ASN A 31 -14.76 -17.65 -3.83
C ASN A 31 -16.03 -16.89 -3.47
N GLY A 32 -17.17 -17.55 -3.72
CA GLY A 32 -18.50 -17.00 -3.47
C GLY A 32 -18.98 -16.06 -4.58
N PRO A 33 -20.09 -15.34 -4.36
CA PRO A 33 -20.68 -14.49 -5.40
C PRO A 33 -19.78 -13.29 -5.72
N PRO A 34 -19.82 -12.78 -6.97
CA PRO A 34 -19.23 -11.51 -7.34
C PRO A 34 -19.65 -10.41 -6.38
N LYS A 35 -18.75 -9.51 -6.01
CA LYS A 35 -19.00 -8.51 -4.94
C LYS A 35 -18.19 -7.25 -5.09
N ALA A 36 -18.65 -6.18 -4.44
CA ALA A 36 -17.93 -4.93 -4.28
C ALA A 36 -17.98 -4.44 -2.83
N SER A 37 -17.19 -3.42 -2.50
CA SER A 37 -17.11 -2.85 -1.14
C SER A 37 -16.78 -3.91 -0.07
N ALA A 38 -16.09 -4.96 -0.49
CA ALA A 38 -15.45 -5.92 0.38
C ALA A 38 -14.21 -5.30 1.04
N SER A 39 -13.75 -5.90 2.11
CA SER A 39 -12.51 -5.53 2.78
C SER A 39 -11.47 -6.63 2.59
N SER A 40 -10.18 -6.27 2.64
CA SER A 40 -9.09 -7.24 2.56
C SER A 40 -7.99 -6.92 3.58
N PHE A 41 -7.29 -7.96 4.03
CA PHE A 41 -6.06 -7.87 4.78
C PHE A 41 -5.14 -9.04 4.43
N VAL A 42 -3.86 -8.89 4.68
CA VAL A 42 -2.89 -9.98 4.53
C VAL A 42 -2.40 -10.37 5.92
N MET A 43 -2.40 -11.67 6.18
CA MET A 43 -1.93 -12.23 7.43
C MET A 43 -1.11 -13.49 7.13
N GLU A 44 0.12 -13.53 7.65
CA GLU A 44 1.08 -14.57 7.32
C GLU A 44 1.34 -14.62 5.80
N ASN A 45 1.11 -15.76 5.15
CA ASN A 45 1.27 -15.97 3.71
C ASN A 45 -0.07 -16.05 2.96
N ARG A 46 -1.12 -15.43 3.47
CA ARG A 46 -2.48 -15.45 2.90
C ARG A 46 -3.08 -14.06 2.81
N ALA A 47 -3.84 -13.82 1.76
CA ALA A 47 -4.74 -12.68 1.69
C ALA A 47 -6.16 -13.11 2.03
N TYR A 48 -6.84 -12.30 2.82
CA TYR A 48 -8.22 -12.53 3.25
C TYR A 48 -9.13 -11.49 2.60
N VAL A 49 -10.26 -11.96 2.05
CA VAL A 49 -11.31 -11.12 1.48
C VAL A 49 -12.62 -11.45 2.18
N LEU A 50 -13.30 -10.43 2.70
CA LEU A 50 -14.49 -10.61 3.51
C LEU A 50 -15.49 -9.49 3.31
N ALA A 51 -16.73 -9.71 3.72
CA ALA A 51 -17.81 -8.73 3.63
C ALA A 51 -18.15 -8.34 2.18
N GLY A 52 -18.70 -7.13 1.98
CA GLY A 52 -19.10 -6.63 0.66
C GLY A 52 -20.57 -6.87 0.34
N THR A 53 -20.94 -6.55 -0.90
CA THR A 53 -22.31 -6.70 -1.43
C THR A 53 -22.30 -7.14 -2.88
N ASP A 54 -23.37 -7.85 -3.29
CA ASP A 54 -23.72 -8.13 -4.68
C ASP A 54 -24.97 -7.37 -5.14
N ASP A 55 -25.32 -6.27 -4.44
CA ASP A 55 -26.50 -5.41 -4.60
C ASP A 55 -27.80 -6.01 -4.01
N PHE A 56 -27.87 -7.32 -3.82
CA PHE A 56 -29.05 -7.97 -3.22
C PHE A 56 -28.93 -8.05 -1.71
N GLU A 57 -27.74 -8.37 -1.21
CA GLU A 57 -27.49 -8.51 0.21
C GLU A 57 -26.05 -8.15 0.60
N TYR A 58 -25.88 -7.78 1.85
CA TYR A 58 -24.53 -7.62 2.43
C TYR A 58 -23.99 -8.98 2.86
N LYS A 59 -22.69 -9.16 2.71
CA LYS A 59 -22.01 -10.42 2.99
C LYS A 59 -21.24 -10.34 4.31
N ARG A 60 -21.07 -11.47 4.99
CA ARG A 60 -20.17 -11.63 6.14
C ARG A 60 -19.15 -12.75 5.94
N LYS A 61 -19.28 -13.52 4.85
CA LYS A 61 -18.38 -14.62 4.52
C LYS A 61 -16.98 -14.10 4.32
N MET A 62 -15.99 -14.88 4.78
CA MET A 62 -14.58 -14.64 4.58
C MET A 62 -13.98 -15.79 3.78
N TYR A 63 -13.01 -15.45 2.94
CA TYR A 63 -12.23 -16.38 2.12
C TYR A 63 -10.76 -16.01 2.25
N SER A 64 -9.87 -17.02 2.19
CA SER A 64 -8.44 -16.78 2.16
C SER A 64 -7.80 -17.33 0.88
N TYR A 65 -6.92 -16.54 0.28
CA TYR A 65 -6.19 -16.85 -0.94
C TYR A 65 -4.77 -17.32 -0.62
N ARG A 66 -4.34 -18.42 -1.25
CA ARG A 66 -2.99 -18.96 -1.22
C ARG A 66 -2.29 -18.72 -2.55
N ALA A 67 -1.32 -17.82 -2.57
CA ALA A 67 -0.65 -17.44 -3.82
C ALA A 67 0.19 -18.58 -4.42
N ASP A 68 0.78 -19.44 -3.60
CA ASP A 68 1.59 -20.60 -4.00
C ASP A 68 0.76 -21.71 -4.67
N GLN A 69 -0.52 -21.81 -4.33
CA GLN A 69 -1.45 -22.82 -4.88
C GLN A 69 -2.42 -22.22 -5.90
N ASN A 70 -2.51 -20.88 -5.97
CA ASN A 70 -3.51 -20.16 -6.76
C ASN A 70 -4.94 -20.64 -6.46
N ASP A 71 -5.30 -20.71 -5.19
CA ASP A 71 -6.53 -21.34 -4.72
C ASP A 71 -7.09 -20.60 -3.49
N TRP A 72 -8.39 -20.72 -3.28
CA TRP A 72 -9.13 -20.09 -2.20
C TRP A 72 -9.69 -21.12 -1.21
N ASP A 73 -9.53 -20.83 0.08
CA ASP A 73 -10.20 -21.57 1.16
C ASP A 73 -11.39 -20.78 1.72
N ASP A 74 -12.40 -21.49 2.14
CA ASP A 74 -13.50 -20.95 2.93
C ASP A 74 -13.06 -20.77 4.39
N GLU A 75 -13.33 -19.60 4.92
CA GLU A 75 -12.99 -19.23 6.30
C GLU A 75 -14.25 -18.97 7.13
N VAL A 76 -14.10 -18.96 8.44
CA VAL A 76 -15.20 -18.67 9.36
C VAL A 76 -15.67 -17.23 9.16
N SER A 77 -16.98 -17.08 8.92
CA SER A 77 -17.63 -15.79 8.70
C SER A 77 -17.49 -14.85 9.91
N ILE A 78 -17.51 -13.53 9.70
CA ILE A 78 -17.43 -12.53 10.78
C ILE A 78 -18.41 -12.88 11.91
N GLY A 79 -17.90 -12.94 13.14
CA GLY A 79 -18.66 -13.26 14.34
C GLY A 79 -18.98 -14.73 14.54
N GLY A 80 -18.48 -15.64 13.68
CA GLY A 80 -18.73 -17.08 13.78
C GLY A 80 -20.22 -17.43 13.66
N ASP A 81 -20.65 -18.49 14.35
CA ASP A 81 -22.05 -18.96 14.33
C ASP A 81 -23.05 -17.94 14.92
N GLY A 82 -22.57 -17.09 15.84
CA GLY A 82 -23.38 -16.01 16.44
C GLY A 82 -23.36 -14.69 15.69
N GLY A 83 -22.74 -14.64 14.50
CA GLY A 83 -22.52 -13.39 13.74
C GLY A 83 -23.67 -12.97 12.83
N ASP A 84 -24.88 -13.47 13.04
CA ASP A 84 -26.07 -13.04 12.32
C ASP A 84 -26.29 -11.53 12.52
N GLY A 85 -26.45 -10.78 11.42
CA GLY A 85 -26.55 -9.33 11.44
C GLY A 85 -25.22 -8.57 11.30
N LEU A 86 -24.07 -9.25 11.24
CA LEU A 86 -22.75 -8.65 11.00
C LEU A 86 -22.35 -8.58 9.51
N ALA A 87 -23.21 -9.01 8.60
CA ALA A 87 -23.03 -8.80 7.16
C ALA A 87 -22.93 -7.30 6.85
N ARG A 88 -21.87 -6.87 6.18
CA ARG A 88 -21.53 -5.45 6.09
C ARG A 88 -20.84 -5.02 4.80
N VAL A 89 -20.90 -3.74 4.52
CA VAL A 89 -20.17 -3.06 3.43
C VAL A 89 -19.44 -1.83 3.95
N GLY A 90 -18.42 -1.40 3.21
CA GLY A 90 -17.67 -0.20 3.56
C GLY A 90 -17.00 -0.28 4.92
N ALA A 91 -16.67 -1.49 5.38
CA ALA A 91 -15.81 -1.73 6.52
C ALA A 91 -14.36 -1.50 6.14
N THR A 92 -13.50 -1.30 7.14
CA THR A 92 -12.06 -1.34 6.97
C THR A 92 -11.49 -2.59 7.62
N ALA A 93 -10.36 -3.08 7.10
CA ALA A 93 -9.72 -4.29 7.61
C ALA A 93 -8.19 -4.15 7.59
N PHE A 94 -7.54 -4.81 8.53
CA PHE A 94 -6.08 -4.78 8.72
C PHE A 94 -5.62 -6.01 9.47
N SER A 95 -4.30 -6.22 9.56
CA SER A 95 -3.71 -7.26 10.38
C SER A 95 -2.71 -6.68 11.37
N LEU A 96 -2.68 -7.24 12.59
CA LEU A 96 -1.74 -6.88 13.65
C LEU A 96 -1.16 -8.16 14.25
N THR A 97 -0.03 -8.04 14.92
CA THR A 97 0.59 -9.13 15.65
C THR A 97 0.32 -8.99 17.15
N LEU A 98 -0.23 -10.01 17.77
CA LEU A 98 -0.43 -10.08 19.21
C LEU A 98 0.24 -11.34 19.77
N ASN A 99 1.14 -11.17 20.75
CA ASN A 99 1.90 -12.27 21.36
C ASN A 99 2.66 -13.13 20.31
N GLY A 100 3.21 -12.49 19.28
CA GLY A 100 3.96 -13.16 18.21
C GLY A 100 3.09 -13.88 17.17
N GLN A 101 1.75 -13.77 17.25
CA GLN A 101 0.81 -14.34 16.31
C GLN A 101 0.10 -13.24 15.51
N ALA A 102 0.05 -13.38 14.19
CA ALA A 102 -0.71 -12.49 13.34
C ALA A 102 -2.22 -12.73 13.57
N LYS A 103 -2.98 -11.63 13.64
CA LYS A 103 -4.43 -11.60 13.78
C LYS A 103 -5.01 -10.69 12.71
N GLY A 104 -6.17 -11.08 12.16
CA GLY A 104 -6.93 -10.26 11.24
C GLY A 104 -7.97 -9.42 11.99
N TYR A 105 -8.24 -8.22 11.52
CA TYR A 105 -9.22 -7.32 12.13
C TYR A 105 -10.15 -6.76 11.06
N VAL A 106 -11.45 -6.61 11.44
CA VAL A 106 -12.44 -5.88 10.67
C VAL A 106 -13.18 -4.92 11.57
N ALA A 107 -13.38 -3.70 11.11
CA ALA A 107 -13.99 -2.63 11.88
C ALA A 107 -14.98 -1.82 11.05
N LEU A 108 -15.94 -1.20 11.73
CA LEU A 108 -16.81 -0.18 11.15
C LEU A 108 -17.70 -0.73 10.01
N GLY A 109 -18.12 0.17 9.11
CA GLY A 109 -18.97 -0.17 7.98
C GLY A 109 -20.46 0.06 8.28
N GLN A 110 -21.28 -0.61 7.49
CA GLN A 110 -22.72 -0.55 7.59
C GLN A 110 -23.31 -1.96 7.40
N THR A 111 -24.35 -2.30 8.12
CA THR A 111 -25.18 -3.49 7.87
C THR A 111 -26.49 -3.07 7.19
N GLN A 112 -27.33 -4.03 6.81
CA GLN A 112 -28.64 -3.73 6.24
C GLN A 112 -29.57 -2.98 7.20
N THR A 113 -29.36 -3.12 8.50
CA THR A 113 -30.20 -2.50 9.55
C THR A 113 -29.53 -1.36 10.31
N ILE A 114 -28.19 -1.31 10.30
CA ILE A 114 -27.39 -0.31 11.02
C ILE A 114 -26.57 0.47 10.02
N ALA A 115 -26.89 1.76 9.83
CA ALA A 115 -26.25 2.60 8.82
C ALA A 115 -24.77 2.91 9.09
N PHE A 116 -24.35 2.91 10.36
CA PHE A 116 -22.97 3.21 10.77
C PHE A 116 -22.58 2.36 11.97
N MET A 117 -21.51 1.60 11.85
CA MET A 117 -21.00 0.74 12.90
C MET A 117 -19.73 1.32 13.54
N ASN A 118 -19.45 0.91 14.77
CA ASN A 118 -18.21 1.24 15.49
C ASN A 118 -17.56 0.03 16.16
N ASP A 119 -18.01 -1.17 15.81
CA ASP A 119 -17.43 -2.40 16.34
C ASP A 119 -16.05 -2.70 15.74
N LEU A 120 -15.27 -3.49 16.46
CA LEU A 120 -14.00 -4.09 16.02
C LEU A 120 -14.03 -5.58 16.34
N TRP A 121 -13.70 -6.38 15.36
CA TRP A 121 -13.62 -7.83 15.48
C TRP A 121 -12.21 -8.32 15.12
N GLU A 122 -11.67 -9.22 15.95
CA GLU A 122 -10.39 -9.89 15.77
C GLU A 122 -10.61 -11.33 15.32
N TYR A 123 -9.95 -11.75 14.28
CA TYR A 123 -9.89 -13.13 13.80
C TYR A 123 -8.58 -13.79 14.21
N ASP A 124 -8.70 -14.91 14.86
CA ASP A 124 -7.59 -15.80 15.19
C ASP A 124 -7.65 -17.06 14.33
N ARG A 125 -6.73 -17.18 13.39
CA ARG A 125 -6.66 -18.33 12.49
C ARG A 125 -6.34 -19.65 13.22
N SER A 126 -5.57 -19.61 14.29
CA SER A 126 -5.18 -20.82 15.03
C SER A 126 -6.37 -21.50 15.73
N THR A 127 -7.38 -20.72 16.06
CA THR A 127 -8.62 -21.20 16.69
C THR A 127 -9.84 -21.10 15.77
N GLU A 128 -9.66 -20.52 14.57
CA GLU A 128 -10.72 -20.22 13.60
C GLU A 128 -11.89 -19.45 14.22
N ALA A 129 -11.58 -18.51 15.12
CA ALA A 129 -12.57 -17.81 15.93
C ALA A 129 -12.49 -16.30 15.79
N TRP A 130 -13.67 -15.66 15.85
CA TRP A 130 -13.81 -14.21 15.94
C TRP A 130 -14.09 -13.78 17.37
N THR A 131 -13.41 -12.73 17.82
CA THR A 131 -13.59 -12.12 19.15
C THR A 131 -13.84 -10.63 18.99
N GLN A 132 -14.91 -10.12 19.61
CA GLN A 132 -15.14 -8.69 19.63
C GLN A 132 -14.14 -7.99 20.55
N LYS A 133 -13.55 -6.92 20.06
CA LYS A 133 -12.57 -6.09 20.78
C LYS A 133 -13.21 -4.76 21.19
N ALA A 134 -12.41 -3.86 21.78
CA ALA A 134 -12.87 -2.53 22.14
C ALA A 134 -13.45 -1.79 20.92
N ASN A 135 -14.66 -1.30 21.05
CA ASN A 135 -15.29 -0.55 19.99
C ASN A 135 -14.51 0.73 19.69
N PHE A 136 -14.51 1.11 18.41
CA PHE A 136 -13.95 2.37 17.96
C PHE A 136 -14.56 3.56 18.74
N THR A 137 -13.72 4.41 19.27
CA THR A 137 -14.14 5.53 20.15
C THR A 137 -14.61 6.77 19.42
N GLY A 138 -14.27 6.89 18.13
CA GLY A 138 -14.81 7.94 17.26
C GLY A 138 -16.26 7.69 16.86
N ALA A 139 -16.85 8.60 16.09
CA ALA A 139 -18.22 8.44 15.60
C ALA A 139 -18.36 7.16 14.74
N PRO A 140 -19.41 6.35 14.91
CA PRO A 140 -19.71 5.21 14.03
C PRO A 140 -19.75 5.64 12.57
N ARG A 141 -19.12 4.86 11.67
CA ARG A 141 -18.91 5.29 10.29
C ARG A 141 -18.69 4.14 9.31
N ARG A 142 -18.77 4.44 8.04
CA ARG A 142 -18.46 3.55 6.91
C ARG A 142 -17.51 4.22 5.94
N GLU A 143 -16.91 3.46 5.03
CA GLU A 143 -16.01 3.97 4.00
C GLU A 143 -14.83 4.76 4.60
N ALA A 144 -14.43 4.39 5.81
CA ALA A 144 -13.21 4.83 6.46
C ALA A 144 -12.00 4.10 5.87
N VAL A 145 -10.83 4.69 6.03
CA VAL A 145 -9.57 4.05 5.65
C VAL A 145 -8.84 3.49 6.86
N SER A 146 -7.95 2.52 6.61
CA SER A 146 -6.97 2.05 7.60
C SER A 146 -5.62 1.76 6.98
N PHE A 147 -4.58 1.87 7.80
CA PHE A 147 -3.23 1.39 7.53
C PHE A 147 -2.55 1.00 8.83
N VAL A 148 -1.45 0.25 8.74
CA VAL A 148 -0.71 -0.25 9.91
C VAL A 148 0.73 0.20 9.85
N ILE A 149 1.25 0.79 10.94
CA ILE A 149 2.66 1.15 11.11
C ILE A 149 3.12 0.62 12.47
N ASP A 150 4.25 -0.07 12.51
CA ASP A 150 4.85 -0.59 13.75
C ASP A 150 3.86 -1.33 14.64
N ASN A 151 3.01 -2.16 14.02
CA ASN A 151 1.99 -2.97 14.70
C ASN A 151 0.87 -2.17 15.41
N ILE A 152 0.68 -0.92 15.03
CA ILE A 152 -0.44 -0.06 15.45
C ILE A 152 -1.32 0.18 14.22
N ALA A 153 -2.64 -0.01 14.36
CA ALA A 153 -3.57 0.33 13.30
C ALA A 153 -3.99 1.81 13.40
N TYR A 154 -4.02 2.47 12.26
CA TYR A 154 -4.49 3.85 12.10
C TYR A 154 -5.79 3.80 11.31
N VAL A 155 -6.86 4.40 11.86
CA VAL A 155 -8.20 4.37 11.25
C VAL A 155 -8.77 5.78 11.25
N GLY A 156 -9.24 6.25 10.10
CA GLY A 156 -9.77 7.61 10.00
C GLY A 156 -10.60 7.86 8.76
N THR A 157 -11.01 9.10 8.57
CA THR A 157 -11.92 9.55 7.50
C THR A 157 -13.28 8.82 7.53
N GLY A 158 -13.98 8.74 6.39
CA GLY A 158 -15.26 8.02 6.29
C GLY A 158 -16.48 8.91 6.47
N ASN A 159 -17.65 8.28 6.33
CA ASN A 159 -18.96 8.92 6.48
C ASN A 159 -19.67 8.42 7.74
N SER A 160 -20.24 9.34 8.51
CA SER A 160 -20.99 9.09 9.74
C SER A 160 -22.38 9.71 9.68
N ALA A 161 -23.20 9.50 10.71
CA ALA A 161 -24.51 10.15 10.84
C ALA A 161 -24.43 11.69 10.86
N THR A 162 -23.28 12.26 11.24
CA THR A 162 -23.03 13.71 11.29
C THR A 162 -22.17 14.21 10.12
N GLY A 163 -22.08 13.44 9.04
CA GLY A 163 -21.36 13.80 7.82
C GLY A 163 -19.94 13.21 7.75
N LEU A 164 -19.20 13.67 6.75
CA LEU A 164 -17.85 13.21 6.45
C LEU A 164 -16.88 13.56 7.58
N LYS A 165 -15.88 12.70 7.75
CA LYS A 165 -14.89 12.77 8.82
C LYS A 165 -13.48 12.93 8.28
N LYS A 166 -12.60 13.54 9.10
CA LYS A 166 -11.15 13.62 8.88
C LYS A 166 -10.35 13.27 10.14
N ASP A 167 -11.02 12.98 11.25
CA ASP A 167 -10.40 12.54 12.49
C ASP A 167 -9.74 11.18 12.30
N PHE A 168 -8.61 10.96 12.98
CA PHE A 168 -7.86 9.72 12.98
C PHE A 168 -7.66 9.20 14.39
N TYR A 169 -7.59 7.88 14.49
CA TYR A 169 -7.41 7.14 15.74
C TYR A 169 -6.41 6.01 15.52
N THR A 170 -5.64 5.71 16.54
CA THR A 170 -4.80 4.51 16.60
C THR A 170 -5.49 3.43 17.43
N TYR A 171 -5.25 2.17 17.07
CA TYR A 171 -5.61 1.00 17.87
C TYR A 171 -4.36 0.19 18.19
N ASP A 172 -4.12 -0.01 19.49
CA ASP A 172 -3.07 -0.87 20.01
C ASP A 172 -3.66 -2.22 20.45
N PRO A 173 -3.28 -3.33 19.79
CA PRO A 173 -3.81 -4.65 20.12
C PRO A 173 -3.38 -5.14 21.53
N SER A 174 -2.26 -4.66 22.05
CA SER A 174 -1.74 -5.08 23.34
C SER A 174 -2.54 -4.53 24.51
N SER A 175 -2.97 -3.28 24.41
CA SER A 175 -3.84 -2.62 25.40
C SER A 175 -5.33 -2.76 25.08
N ASN A 176 -5.67 -3.23 23.88
CA ASN A 176 -7.05 -3.27 23.35
C ASN A 176 -7.75 -1.92 23.51
N SER A 177 -7.09 -0.84 23.09
CA SER A 177 -7.60 0.52 23.26
C SER A 177 -7.39 1.39 22.04
N TRP A 178 -8.26 2.41 21.92
CA TRP A 178 -8.20 3.42 20.87
C TRP A 178 -7.75 4.77 21.46
N GLU A 179 -6.92 5.47 20.72
CA GLU A 179 -6.47 6.83 21.04
C GLU A 179 -6.66 7.74 19.82
N GLN A 180 -7.16 8.95 20.04
CA GLN A 180 -7.27 9.94 18.98
C GLN A 180 -5.91 10.61 18.76
N ILE A 181 -5.52 10.75 17.49
CA ILE A 181 -4.33 11.45 17.05
C ILE A 181 -4.71 12.69 16.24
N SER A 182 -3.74 13.40 15.65
CA SER A 182 -4.00 14.55 14.80
C SER A 182 -4.91 14.22 13.64
N ASP A 183 -5.85 15.11 13.38
CA ASP A 183 -6.74 15.04 12.25
C ASP A 183 -5.97 15.02 10.91
N PHE A 184 -6.51 14.36 9.91
CA PHE A 184 -6.04 14.48 8.54
C PHE A 184 -6.07 15.95 8.08
N GLU A 185 -4.95 16.45 7.56
CA GLU A 185 -4.80 17.84 7.12
C GLU A 185 -5.63 18.20 5.89
N GLY A 186 -5.98 17.21 5.06
CA GLY A 186 -6.89 17.41 3.94
C GLY A 186 -8.35 17.57 4.38
N THR A 187 -9.25 17.56 3.41
CA THR A 187 -10.69 17.71 3.65
C THR A 187 -11.31 16.45 4.22
N PRO A 188 -12.37 16.54 5.06
CA PRO A 188 -13.17 15.38 5.49
C PRO A 188 -13.69 14.62 4.28
N ARG A 189 -13.51 13.29 4.23
CA ARG A 189 -13.84 12.50 3.04
C ARG A 189 -14.16 11.04 3.34
N ARG A 190 -14.74 10.36 2.36
CA ARG A 190 -15.03 8.93 2.35
C ARG A 190 -14.44 8.26 1.11
N ALA A 191 -14.44 6.94 1.08
CA ALA A 191 -14.03 6.13 -0.07
C ALA A 191 -12.68 6.58 -0.67
N ALA A 192 -11.76 7.04 0.17
CA ALA A 192 -10.37 7.28 -0.14
C ALA A 192 -9.59 5.96 -0.17
N VAL A 193 -8.40 5.96 -0.73
CA VAL A 193 -7.46 4.85 -0.62
C VAL A 193 -6.41 5.18 0.45
N ALA A 194 -6.02 4.17 1.24
CA ALA A 194 -4.91 4.30 2.17
C ALA A 194 -4.14 2.98 2.31
N PHE A 195 -2.87 3.08 2.63
CA PHE A 195 -1.95 1.98 2.89
C PHE A 195 -0.73 2.49 3.67
N SER A 196 0.01 1.59 4.26
CA SER A 196 1.34 1.89 4.82
C SER A 196 2.44 1.53 3.83
N MET A 197 3.51 2.29 3.85
CA MET A 197 4.75 2.00 3.15
C MET A 197 5.92 2.35 4.07
N ASP A 198 6.69 1.32 4.48
CA ASP A 198 7.70 1.47 5.52
C ASP A 198 7.10 2.07 6.80
N ALA A 199 7.73 3.07 7.40
CA ALA A 199 7.32 3.73 8.64
C ALA A 199 6.25 4.83 8.44
N PHE A 200 5.58 4.92 7.28
CA PHE A 200 4.65 5.99 6.96
C PHE A 200 3.29 5.46 6.49
N GLY A 201 2.23 6.21 6.83
CA GLY A 201 0.90 6.02 6.26
C GLY A 201 0.71 6.90 5.02
N PHE A 202 -0.08 6.42 4.05
CA PHE A 202 -0.44 7.20 2.88
C PHE A 202 -1.94 7.20 2.68
N LEU A 203 -2.47 8.35 2.22
CA LEU A 203 -3.88 8.53 1.93
C LEU A 203 -4.03 9.41 0.69
N GLY A 204 -4.94 9.03 -0.21
CA GLY A 204 -5.26 9.84 -1.38
C GLY A 204 -6.64 9.59 -1.94
N THR A 205 -7.05 10.41 -2.90
CA THR A 205 -8.35 10.33 -3.59
C THR A 205 -9.56 10.47 -2.64
N GLY A 206 -10.71 9.95 -3.03
CA GLY A 206 -11.92 9.98 -2.20
C GLY A 206 -12.90 11.10 -2.56
N ASP A 207 -13.97 11.17 -1.78
CA ASP A 207 -15.13 12.04 -2.00
C ASP A 207 -15.41 12.88 -0.75
N ASP A 208 -15.35 14.21 -0.87
CA ASP A 208 -15.72 15.19 0.15
C ASP A 208 -16.94 16.04 -0.25
N GLY A 209 -17.71 15.57 -1.23
CA GLY A 209 -18.71 16.29 -1.99
C GLY A 209 -18.16 16.73 -3.36
N THR A 210 -16.85 16.63 -3.53
CA THR A 210 -16.09 16.75 -4.78
C THR A 210 -15.02 15.67 -4.78
N LEU A 211 -14.86 14.97 -5.89
CA LEU A 211 -13.84 13.94 -5.98
C LEU A 211 -12.44 14.53 -5.88
N ARG A 212 -11.54 13.84 -5.19
CA ARG A 212 -10.19 14.30 -4.92
C ARG A 212 -9.14 13.47 -5.65
N HIS A 213 -7.96 14.09 -5.87
CA HIS A 213 -6.77 13.46 -6.40
C HIS A 213 -5.50 13.86 -5.63
N ASP A 214 -5.67 14.55 -4.49
CA ASP A 214 -4.56 14.83 -3.59
C ASP A 214 -4.00 13.54 -2.98
N PHE A 215 -2.72 13.59 -2.59
CA PHE A 215 -2.02 12.47 -2.01
C PHE A 215 -1.18 12.96 -0.83
N TRP A 216 -1.24 12.25 0.28
CA TRP A 216 -0.69 12.67 1.56
C TRP A 216 0.07 11.54 2.22
N MET A 217 1.09 11.91 2.98
CA MET A 217 1.88 11.02 3.82
C MET A 217 1.72 11.42 5.29
N TYR A 218 1.43 10.46 6.14
CA TYR A 218 1.42 10.61 7.59
C TYR A 218 2.73 10.13 8.20
N ASN A 219 3.32 10.95 9.06
CA ASN A 219 4.51 10.62 9.84
C ASN A 219 4.13 10.42 11.32
N PRO A 220 4.17 9.19 11.85
CA PRO A 220 3.78 8.91 13.23
C PRO A 220 4.73 9.51 14.27
N GLN A 221 5.99 9.76 13.93
CA GLN A 221 6.96 10.34 14.87
C GLN A 221 6.69 11.82 15.17
N THR A 222 6.08 12.53 14.22
CA THR A 222 5.75 13.96 14.36
C THR A 222 4.27 14.23 14.50
N ASP A 223 3.43 13.19 14.33
CA ASP A 223 1.97 13.27 14.27
C ASP A 223 1.49 14.30 13.23
N GLN A 224 2.09 14.28 12.03
CA GLN A 224 1.83 15.25 10.98
C GLN A 224 1.53 14.60 9.63
N TRP A 225 0.61 15.22 8.89
CA TRP A 225 0.33 14.93 7.49
C TRP A 225 1.11 15.86 6.58
N ILE A 226 1.70 15.32 5.51
CA ILE A 226 2.52 16.05 4.54
C ILE A 226 1.97 15.76 3.15
N GLN A 227 1.57 16.80 2.44
CA GLN A 227 1.11 16.65 1.07
C GLN A 227 2.27 16.25 0.16
N LYS A 228 2.03 15.25 -0.68
CA LYS A 228 2.95 14.73 -1.70
C LYS A 228 2.46 15.15 -3.10
N ALA A 229 3.17 14.72 -4.14
CA ALA A 229 2.72 14.94 -5.51
C ALA A 229 1.33 14.34 -5.71
N ASN A 230 0.41 15.17 -6.19
CA ASN A 230 -0.96 14.74 -6.45
C ASN A 230 -1.00 13.55 -7.41
N PHE A 231 -1.97 12.68 -7.22
CA PHE A 231 -2.28 11.60 -8.15
C PHE A 231 -2.62 12.20 -9.53
N PRO A 232 -1.93 11.81 -10.61
CA PRO A 232 -2.09 12.44 -11.92
C PRO A 232 -3.34 11.98 -12.71
N GLY A 233 -3.93 10.84 -12.32
CA GLY A 233 -5.18 10.37 -12.89
C GLY A 233 -6.36 11.27 -12.51
N ALA A 234 -7.53 11.02 -13.09
CA ALA A 234 -8.75 11.76 -12.77
C ALA A 234 -9.06 11.69 -11.27
N ALA A 235 -9.56 12.80 -10.71
CA ALA A 235 -10.08 12.81 -9.35
C ALA A 235 -11.20 11.77 -9.20
N ARG A 236 -11.13 10.92 -8.16
CA ARG A 236 -11.97 9.72 -8.08
C ARG A 236 -12.22 9.25 -6.66
N SER A 237 -13.21 8.38 -6.50
CA SER A 237 -13.48 7.64 -5.27
C SER A 237 -13.57 6.14 -5.52
N GLY A 238 -13.47 5.35 -4.46
CA GLY A 238 -13.51 3.88 -4.56
C GLY A 238 -12.36 3.28 -5.36
N ALA A 239 -11.24 3.99 -5.47
CA ALA A 239 -9.96 3.46 -5.95
C ALA A 239 -9.41 2.44 -4.97
N CYS A 240 -8.49 1.60 -5.41
CA CYS A 240 -7.76 0.68 -4.55
C CYS A 240 -6.25 0.81 -4.76
N GLY A 241 -5.47 0.24 -3.84
CA GLY A 241 -4.01 0.32 -3.93
C GLY A 241 -3.30 -0.54 -2.92
N TRP A 242 -2.01 -0.66 -3.10
CA TRP A 242 -1.09 -1.38 -2.20
C TRP A 242 0.29 -0.74 -2.22
N ALA A 243 1.13 -1.12 -1.28
CA ALA A 243 2.52 -0.68 -1.25
C ALA A 243 3.50 -1.86 -1.30
N ALA A 244 4.62 -1.62 -1.97
CA ALA A 244 5.78 -2.50 -2.07
C ALA A 244 7.03 -1.61 -2.04
N PHE A 245 7.50 -1.25 -0.84
CA PHE A 245 8.59 -0.28 -0.68
C PHE A 245 9.74 -0.51 -1.68
N PRO A 246 10.25 0.53 -2.38
CA PRO A 246 9.99 1.97 -2.13
C PRO A 246 8.87 2.59 -2.99
N VAL A 247 7.98 1.80 -3.52
CA VAL A 247 6.88 2.27 -4.37
C VAL A 247 5.52 1.87 -3.80
N CYS A 248 4.49 2.58 -4.20
CA CYS A 248 3.11 2.16 -3.99
C CYS A 248 2.30 2.33 -5.27
N TYR A 249 1.20 1.63 -5.34
CA TYR A 249 0.34 1.57 -6.51
C TYR A 249 -1.07 2.01 -6.15
N LEU A 250 -1.68 2.78 -7.04
CA LEU A 250 -3.05 3.24 -6.94
C LEU A 250 -3.70 3.14 -8.31
N GLY A 251 -4.91 2.60 -8.37
CA GLY A 251 -5.66 2.46 -9.61
C GLY A 251 -7.13 2.24 -9.38
N THR A 252 -7.88 2.04 -10.46
CA THR A 252 -9.32 1.83 -10.46
C THR A 252 -10.11 3.05 -9.92
N GLY A 253 -11.37 2.87 -9.55
CA GLY A 253 -12.22 3.96 -9.02
C GLY A 253 -13.13 4.56 -10.08
N GLU A 254 -14.02 5.46 -9.65
CA GLU A 254 -15.00 6.17 -10.47
C GLU A 254 -14.76 7.67 -10.38
N ASP A 255 -14.76 8.36 -11.53
CA ASP A 255 -14.64 9.80 -11.62
C ASP A 255 -16.00 10.53 -11.64
N ALA A 256 -15.96 11.86 -11.69
CA ALA A 256 -17.16 12.72 -11.70
C ALA A 256 -18.04 12.55 -12.95
N SER A 257 -17.50 11.98 -14.02
CA SER A 257 -18.22 11.67 -15.28
C SER A 257 -18.83 10.26 -15.23
N HIS A 258 -18.78 9.57 -14.09
CA HIS A 258 -19.15 8.17 -13.92
C HIS A 258 -18.35 7.20 -14.82
N THR A 259 -17.11 7.58 -15.15
CA THR A 259 -16.17 6.70 -15.81
C THR A 259 -15.50 5.81 -14.77
N PHE A 260 -15.59 4.50 -14.96
CA PHE A 260 -14.90 3.51 -14.16
C PHE A 260 -13.51 3.26 -14.77
N HIS A 261 -12.48 3.50 -14.00
CA HIS A 261 -11.10 3.39 -14.45
C HIS A 261 -10.53 2.00 -14.21
N ASN A 262 -9.61 1.58 -15.09
CA ASN A 262 -8.77 0.39 -14.94
C ASN A 262 -7.27 0.73 -14.99
N ASP A 263 -6.93 2.03 -14.98
CA ASP A 263 -5.56 2.50 -14.96
C ASP A 263 -4.84 2.09 -13.66
N LEU A 264 -3.54 1.91 -13.74
CA LEU A 264 -2.66 1.69 -12.61
C LEU A 264 -1.53 2.70 -12.64
N TRP A 265 -1.24 3.28 -11.49
CA TRP A 265 -0.18 4.26 -11.32
C TRP A 265 0.73 3.86 -10.18
N GLU A 266 2.02 4.00 -10.39
CA GLU A 266 3.06 3.79 -9.40
C GLU A 266 3.55 5.13 -8.87
N TYR A 267 3.57 5.28 -7.56
CA TYR A 267 4.21 6.39 -6.87
C TYR A 267 5.57 5.95 -6.34
N ASN A 268 6.61 6.69 -6.69
CA ASN A 268 7.94 6.48 -6.13
C ASN A 268 8.16 7.44 -4.95
N TYR A 269 8.38 6.85 -3.78
CA TYR A 269 8.56 7.60 -2.53
C TYR A 269 9.73 8.60 -2.60
N TYR A 270 10.86 8.18 -3.16
CA TYR A 270 12.07 8.99 -3.21
C TYR A 270 11.99 10.12 -4.23
N LEU A 271 11.39 9.85 -5.38
CA LEU A 271 11.25 10.83 -6.46
C LEU A 271 10.06 11.76 -6.24
N ASN A 272 9.15 11.41 -5.30
CA ASN A 272 7.87 12.10 -5.11
C ASN A 272 7.14 12.31 -6.45
N SER A 273 7.06 11.28 -7.26
CA SER A 273 6.49 11.33 -8.61
C SER A 273 5.73 10.07 -8.95
N TRP A 274 4.81 10.21 -9.89
CA TRP A 274 3.95 9.15 -10.39
C TRP A 274 4.34 8.72 -11.78
N THR A 275 4.21 7.44 -12.08
CA THR A 275 4.39 6.84 -13.41
C THR A 275 3.21 5.93 -13.71
N GLN A 276 2.59 6.10 -14.88
CA GLN A 276 1.54 5.18 -15.31
C GLN A 276 2.16 3.82 -15.64
N ARG A 277 1.48 2.75 -15.21
CA ARG A 277 1.86 1.36 -15.43
C ARG A 277 0.84 0.68 -16.35
N ALA A 278 1.03 -0.62 -16.61
CA ALA A 278 0.07 -1.40 -17.41
C ALA A 278 -1.31 -1.39 -16.74
N ASP A 279 -2.32 -1.01 -17.50
CA ASP A 279 -3.70 -1.00 -17.03
C ASP A 279 -4.18 -2.42 -16.65
N LEU A 280 -5.08 -2.49 -15.67
CA LEU A 280 -5.77 -3.75 -15.33
C LEU A 280 -6.45 -4.31 -16.57
N PRO A 281 -6.21 -5.58 -16.97
CA PRO A 281 -6.79 -6.15 -18.20
C PRO A 281 -8.31 -6.32 -18.15
N GLY A 282 -8.89 -6.31 -16.95
CA GLY A 282 -10.33 -6.36 -16.75
C GLY A 282 -11.02 -5.01 -16.96
N PRO A 283 -12.37 -4.97 -16.90
CA PRO A 283 -13.12 -3.73 -16.97
C PRO A 283 -12.73 -2.74 -15.87
N GLY A 284 -12.83 -1.44 -16.18
CA GLY A 284 -12.74 -0.39 -15.16
C GLY A 284 -13.77 -0.61 -14.06
N ARG A 285 -13.41 -0.31 -12.81
CA ARG A 285 -14.23 -0.66 -11.64
C ARG A 285 -13.95 0.24 -10.45
N LYS A 286 -14.89 0.29 -9.50
CA LYS A 286 -14.70 0.89 -8.18
C LYS A 286 -14.92 -0.13 -7.06
N ASN A 287 -14.49 0.22 -5.85
CA ASN A 287 -14.71 -0.56 -4.64
C ASN A 287 -14.20 -2.02 -4.77
N ALA A 288 -13.11 -2.19 -5.51
CA ALA A 288 -12.35 -3.42 -5.59
C ALA A 288 -11.51 -3.61 -4.31
N VAL A 289 -11.12 -4.84 -4.01
CA VAL A 289 -10.09 -5.11 -3.02
C VAL A 289 -8.71 -5.05 -3.68
N ALA A 290 -7.70 -4.63 -2.91
CA ALA A 290 -6.31 -4.72 -3.31
C ALA A 290 -5.44 -5.14 -2.13
N PHE A 291 -4.37 -5.88 -2.41
CA PHE A 291 -3.40 -6.33 -1.41
C PHE A 291 -2.05 -6.65 -2.06
N TYR A 292 -1.00 -6.70 -1.24
CA TYR A 292 0.33 -7.15 -1.64
C TYR A 292 0.65 -8.47 -0.95
N LEU A 293 1.01 -9.49 -1.71
CA LEU A 293 1.31 -10.83 -1.20
C LEU A 293 2.40 -11.48 -2.06
N ASP A 294 3.43 -12.05 -1.44
CA ASP A 294 4.50 -12.82 -2.08
C ASP A 294 5.15 -12.12 -3.30
N GLY A 295 5.40 -10.81 -3.17
CA GLY A 295 6.05 -10.04 -4.23
C GLY A 295 5.12 -9.53 -5.33
N TRP A 296 3.81 -9.79 -5.25
CA TRP A 296 2.83 -9.38 -6.23
C TRP A 296 1.79 -8.44 -5.63
N GLY A 297 1.36 -7.44 -6.43
CA GLY A 297 0.16 -6.66 -6.11
C GLY A 297 -1.07 -7.34 -6.71
N TYR A 298 -2.18 -7.33 -6.01
CA TYR A 298 -3.41 -7.95 -6.45
C TYR A 298 -4.56 -6.95 -6.47
N ILE A 299 -5.43 -7.05 -7.50
CA ILE A 299 -6.73 -6.38 -7.57
C ILE A 299 -7.77 -7.43 -7.92
N GLY A 300 -8.89 -7.42 -7.17
CA GLY A 300 -10.01 -8.30 -7.43
C GLY A 300 -11.33 -7.71 -6.98
N THR A 301 -12.43 -8.35 -7.36
CA THR A 301 -13.79 -7.91 -7.04
C THR A 301 -14.13 -6.53 -7.64
N GLY A 302 -15.14 -5.85 -7.11
CA GLY A 302 -15.50 -4.50 -7.53
C GLY A 302 -16.80 -4.43 -8.35
N TYR A 303 -17.12 -3.21 -8.77
CA TYR A 303 -18.39 -2.89 -9.42
C TYR A 303 -18.22 -1.95 -10.61
N ASN A 304 -19.00 -2.16 -11.67
CA ASN A 304 -19.14 -1.26 -12.80
C ASN A 304 -20.56 -1.38 -13.41
N ASN A 305 -21.33 -0.30 -13.37
CA ASN A 305 -22.63 -0.18 -14.07
C ASN A 305 -23.56 -1.39 -13.92
N GLY A 306 -23.80 -1.85 -12.69
CA GLY A 306 -24.68 -2.99 -12.40
C GLY A 306 -23.98 -4.35 -12.46
N THR A 307 -22.70 -4.41 -12.82
CA THR A 307 -21.92 -5.65 -12.84
C THR A 307 -20.98 -5.71 -11.65
N PHE A 308 -21.06 -6.79 -10.89
CA PHE A 308 -20.11 -7.13 -9.83
C PHE A 308 -19.10 -8.14 -10.34
N TYR A 309 -17.88 -8.08 -9.84
CA TYR A 309 -16.76 -8.93 -10.27
C TYR A 309 -16.32 -9.86 -9.14
N ASP A 310 -15.81 -11.02 -9.52
CA ASP A 310 -15.13 -12.00 -8.67
C ASP A 310 -13.73 -12.36 -9.18
N ASP A 311 -13.30 -11.77 -10.30
CA ASP A 311 -11.98 -11.98 -10.85
C ASP A 311 -10.88 -11.50 -9.89
N LEU A 312 -9.70 -12.12 -9.98
CA LEU A 312 -8.49 -11.72 -9.29
C LEU A 312 -7.36 -11.62 -10.31
N TRP A 313 -6.64 -10.51 -10.25
CA TRP A 313 -5.49 -10.21 -11.10
C TRP A 313 -4.27 -9.93 -10.25
N ALA A 314 -3.15 -10.56 -10.59
CA ALA A 314 -1.85 -10.33 -9.97
C ALA A 314 -0.99 -9.46 -10.89
N TYR A 315 -0.44 -8.39 -10.36
CA TYR A 315 0.46 -7.47 -11.04
C TYR A 315 1.90 -7.70 -10.60
N SER A 316 2.79 -7.86 -11.59
CA SER A 316 4.23 -7.74 -11.38
C SER A 316 4.71 -6.44 -12.02
N GLY A 317 5.16 -5.52 -11.19
CA GLY A 317 5.92 -4.38 -11.67
C GLY A 317 7.19 -4.86 -12.34
N THR A 318 7.80 -4.02 -13.17
CA THR A 318 9.14 -4.26 -13.68
C THR A 318 10.13 -4.29 -12.53
N ALA A 319 10.19 -5.39 -11.80
CA ALA A 319 11.43 -5.74 -11.14
C ALA A 319 12.40 -6.00 -12.30
N SER A 320 13.21 -5.02 -12.65
CA SER A 320 14.36 -5.36 -13.48
C SER A 320 15.09 -6.48 -12.73
N LEU A 321 15.60 -7.48 -13.43
CA LEU A 321 16.52 -8.47 -12.84
C LEU A 321 17.70 -7.79 -12.10
N SER A 322 17.89 -6.48 -12.29
CA SER A 322 18.77 -5.61 -11.52
C SER A 322 18.20 -5.20 -10.14
N ASP A 323 16.89 -5.24 -9.90
CA ASP A 323 16.33 -4.86 -8.59
C ASP A 323 16.36 -6.04 -7.61
N GLN A 324 16.32 -7.27 -8.09
CA GLN A 324 16.62 -8.46 -7.26
C GLN A 324 18.10 -8.64 -6.93
N GLN A 325 18.99 -7.95 -7.65
CA GLN A 325 20.42 -7.87 -7.37
C GLN A 325 20.91 -6.46 -7.03
N ALA A 326 20.04 -5.50 -6.80
CA ALA A 326 20.40 -4.35 -6.00
C ALA A 326 20.69 -4.90 -4.61
N LEU A 327 21.96 -5.27 -4.40
CA LEU A 327 22.50 -5.47 -3.05
C LEU A 327 21.97 -4.29 -2.24
N ALA A 328 21.12 -4.58 -1.27
CA ALA A 328 20.59 -3.55 -0.39
C ALA A 328 21.78 -2.75 0.09
N LEU A 329 21.78 -1.44 -0.19
CA LEU A 329 22.86 -0.56 0.21
C LEU A 329 23.09 -0.73 1.71
N GLN A 330 24.17 -1.41 2.08
CA GLN A 330 24.46 -1.68 3.47
C GLN A 330 25.16 -0.47 4.07
N ILE A 331 24.56 0.12 5.07
CA ILE A 331 25.14 1.22 5.84
C ILE A 331 25.57 0.71 7.21
N PHE A 332 26.79 1.02 7.60
CA PHE A 332 27.31 0.69 8.93
C PHE A 332 28.29 1.79 9.44
N PRO A 333 28.32 2.03 10.75
CA PRO A 333 27.40 1.54 11.75
C PRO A 333 26.00 2.15 11.59
N ASN A 334 24.98 1.42 12.00
CA ASN A 334 23.61 1.92 12.09
C ASN A 334 22.97 1.29 13.35
N PRO A 335 22.65 2.07 14.39
CA PRO A 335 22.76 3.53 14.52
C PRO A 335 24.20 4.07 14.49
N THR A 336 24.35 5.37 14.21
CA THR A 336 25.63 6.06 14.12
C THR A 336 25.67 7.38 14.91
N THR A 337 26.88 7.80 15.33
CA THR A 337 27.10 9.11 15.94
C THR A 337 27.84 10.07 15.01
N ASP A 338 28.82 9.58 14.23
CA ASP A 338 29.77 10.43 13.53
C ASP A 338 29.84 10.18 12.03
N PHE A 339 29.90 8.91 11.61
CA PHE A 339 30.12 8.51 10.24
C PHE A 339 29.28 7.29 9.87
N ILE A 340 28.88 7.23 8.61
CA ILE A 340 28.35 6.03 7.98
C ILE A 340 29.29 5.58 6.85
N SER A 341 29.43 4.28 6.69
CA SER A 341 30.18 3.67 5.61
C SER A 341 29.24 2.87 4.72
N ILE A 342 29.51 2.86 3.43
CA ILE A 342 28.77 2.08 2.43
C ILE A 342 29.71 1.06 1.80
N GLN A 343 29.19 -0.15 1.54
CA GLN A 343 29.99 -1.29 1.03
C GLN A 343 30.04 -1.32 -0.50
N GLU A 344 29.99 -0.19 -1.19
CA GLU A 344 30.17 -0.15 -2.64
C GLU A 344 31.44 0.58 -3.05
N SER A 345 32.19 -0.04 -3.96
CA SER A 345 33.34 0.56 -4.62
C SER A 345 32.90 1.12 -5.98
N ALA A 346 32.33 2.32 -6.01
CA ALA A 346 32.07 3.01 -7.26
C ALA A 346 32.85 4.33 -7.32
N GLU A 347 33.56 4.54 -8.42
CA GLU A 347 34.21 5.85 -8.67
C GLU A 347 33.14 6.91 -8.96
N GLY A 348 33.19 8.02 -8.21
CA GLY A 348 32.34 9.18 -8.47
C GLY A 348 30.91 9.08 -7.96
N LEU A 349 30.71 8.63 -6.71
CA LEU A 349 29.38 8.57 -6.08
C LEU A 349 28.81 9.97 -5.82
N ASN A 350 27.64 10.21 -6.41
CA ASN A 350 26.78 11.32 -6.03
C ASN A 350 25.81 10.81 -4.97
N TYR A 351 25.83 11.43 -3.79
CA TYR A 351 24.89 11.06 -2.74
C TYR A 351 24.16 12.27 -2.15
N GLU A 352 23.00 12.00 -1.64
CA GLU A 352 22.14 12.93 -0.92
C GLU A 352 21.67 12.29 0.38
N ILE A 353 21.70 13.04 1.48
CA ILE A 353 21.03 12.63 2.73
C ILE A 353 19.80 13.50 2.90
N VAL A 354 18.66 12.86 3.10
CA VAL A 354 17.40 13.54 3.37
C VAL A 354 16.88 13.14 4.75
N ASN A 355 16.21 14.08 5.43
CA ASN A 355 15.52 13.79 6.68
C ASN A 355 14.18 13.08 6.45
N ALA A 356 13.49 12.72 7.52
CA ALA A 356 12.17 12.07 7.46
C ALA A 356 11.07 12.92 6.77
N LEU A 357 11.29 14.22 6.59
CA LEU A 357 10.40 15.12 5.84
C LEU A 357 10.74 15.20 4.35
N GLY A 358 11.77 14.46 3.89
CA GLY A 358 12.25 14.51 2.52
C GLY A 358 13.08 15.75 2.18
N GLN A 359 13.45 16.55 3.18
CA GLN A 359 14.29 17.73 2.98
C GLN A 359 15.75 17.30 2.85
N SER A 360 16.46 17.82 1.85
CA SER A 360 17.87 17.55 1.64
C SER A 360 18.69 18.20 2.75
N MET A 361 19.48 17.38 3.46
CA MET A 361 20.35 17.80 4.55
C MET A 361 21.81 17.90 4.09
N ILE A 362 22.24 16.99 3.23
CA ILE A 362 23.59 16.94 2.66
C ILE A 362 23.47 16.51 1.20
N THR A 363 24.07 17.29 0.30
CA THR A 363 24.27 16.93 -1.10
C THR A 363 25.75 17.04 -1.43
N THR A 364 26.37 15.94 -1.81
CA THR A 364 27.81 15.93 -2.09
C THR A 364 28.13 15.11 -3.33
N HIS A 365 29.08 15.62 -4.11
CA HIS A 365 29.73 14.92 -5.21
C HIS A 365 31.12 14.49 -4.76
N GLN A 366 31.32 13.21 -4.43
CA GLN A 366 32.61 12.74 -3.94
C GLN A 366 33.45 12.12 -5.05
N LYS A 367 34.71 12.51 -5.16
CA LYS A 367 35.71 11.86 -6.01
C LYS A 367 36.33 10.67 -5.30
N SER A 368 36.43 9.56 -6.04
CA SER A 368 37.02 8.24 -5.76
C SER A 368 37.88 8.02 -4.50
N GLY A 369 37.63 6.89 -3.81
CA GLY A 369 38.47 6.20 -2.83
C GLY A 369 37.78 4.97 -2.29
N ALA A 370 38.47 3.85 -2.16
CA ALA A 370 37.98 2.62 -1.55
C ALA A 370 37.67 2.89 -0.07
N ASN A 371 36.40 2.75 0.36
CA ASN A 371 35.76 3.05 1.62
C ASN A 371 35.19 4.47 1.68
N SER A 372 33.97 4.62 1.16
CA SER A 372 33.25 5.89 1.23
C SER A 372 32.67 6.06 2.62
N MET A 373 33.39 6.74 3.51
CA MET A 373 32.87 7.23 4.78
C MET A 373 32.18 8.58 4.55
N ILE A 374 30.94 8.68 5.00
CA ILE A 374 30.13 9.90 4.93
C ILE A 374 30.06 10.48 6.33
N ASP A 375 30.46 11.74 6.49
CA ASP A 375 30.40 12.47 7.75
C ASP A 375 28.96 12.94 8.01
N VAL A 376 28.41 12.54 9.18
CA VAL A 376 27.05 12.87 9.60
C VAL A 376 27.02 13.58 10.95
N ARG A 377 28.16 14.06 11.44
CA ARG A 377 28.28 14.70 12.77
C ARG A 377 27.37 15.92 12.92
N ASP A 378 27.22 16.68 11.85
CA ASP A 378 26.44 17.93 11.85
C ASP A 378 24.91 17.68 11.72
N LEU A 379 24.49 16.42 11.54
CA LEU A 379 23.07 16.09 11.53
C LEU A 379 22.51 16.00 12.95
N PRO A 380 21.33 16.59 13.22
CA PRO A 380 20.59 16.32 14.46
C PRO A 380 20.29 14.84 14.65
N SER A 381 20.02 14.40 15.89
CA SER A 381 19.53 13.04 16.11
C SER A 381 18.22 12.83 15.39
N GLY A 382 18.07 11.67 14.73
CA GLY A 382 16.88 11.36 13.95
C GLY A 382 17.12 10.25 12.94
N THR A 383 16.07 9.92 12.22
CA THR A 383 16.09 8.96 11.09
C THR A 383 16.35 9.71 9.79
N TYR A 384 17.29 9.20 9.01
CA TYR A 384 17.72 9.75 7.74
C TYR A 384 17.75 8.69 6.65
N PHE A 385 17.63 9.15 5.39
CA PHE A 385 17.77 8.32 4.21
C PHE A 385 18.98 8.77 3.41
N LEU A 386 19.93 7.87 3.20
CA LEU A 386 21.02 8.06 2.26
C LEU A 386 20.55 7.63 0.87
N ARG A 387 20.65 8.52 -0.10
CA ARG A 387 20.39 8.26 -1.52
C ARG A 387 21.69 8.33 -2.27
N ILE A 388 21.96 7.35 -3.10
CA ILE A 388 23.17 7.31 -3.96
C ILE A 388 22.71 7.18 -5.40
N LYS A 389 23.23 8.07 -6.26
CA LYS A 389 23.00 7.99 -7.71
C LYS A 389 24.20 7.38 -8.39
N VAL A 390 24.02 6.20 -9.01
CA VAL A 390 25.01 5.49 -9.81
C VAL A 390 24.51 5.40 -11.25
N GLY A 391 25.00 6.25 -12.13
CA GLY A 391 24.47 6.41 -13.48
C GLY A 391 23.03 6.96 -13.46
N GLU A 392 22.09 6.22 -14.03
CA GLU A 392 20.67 6.56 -14.01
C GLU A 392 19.90 5.94 -12.81
N ARG A 393 20.58 5.19 -11.95
CA ARG A 393 19.98 4.47 -10.82
C ARG A 393 20.15 5.24 -9.52
N VAL A 394 19.11 5.22 -8.69
CA VAL A 394 19.17 5.73 -7.31
C VAL A 394 19.00 4.54 -6.37
N GLN A 395 19.98 4.31 -5.51
CA GLN A 395 19.92 3.37 -4.39
C GLN A 395 19.69 4.17 -3.11
N SER A 396 19.03 3.57 -2.12
CA SER A 396 18.83 4.22 -0.83
C SER A 396 18.91 3.24 0.33
N ALA A 397 19.31 3.77 1.47
CA ALA A 397 19.29 3.04 2.74
C ALA A 397 18.94 3.98 3.88
N THR A 398 18.32 3.44 4.92
CA THR A 398 17.94 4.18 6.13
C THR A 398 19.01 4.05 7.21
N PHE A 399 19.30 5.14 7.92
CA PHE A 399 20.14 5.09 9.11
C PHE A 399 19.61 6.01 10.23
N VAL A 400 19.95 5.65 11.46
CA VAL A 400 19.60 6.41 12.66
C VAL A 400 20.83 7.14 13.17
N LYS A 401 20.73 8.47 13.26
CA LYS A 401 21.75 9.34 13.88
C LYS A 401 21.41 9.50 15.36
N CYS A 402 22.37 9.14 16.22
CA CYS A 402 22.28 9.32 17.66
C CYS A 402 23.17 10.50 18.12
N ASN A 403 22.86 11.07 19.28
CA ASN A 403 23.79 12.01 19.94
C ASN A 403 25.02 11.23 20.41
N GLY A 404 26.21 11.79 20.22
CA GLY A 404 27.41 11.35 20.92
C GLY A 404 27.23 11.54 22.43
N SER A 405 27.62 10.55 23.20
CA SER A 405 27.62 10.61 24.67
C SER A 405 28.68 11.55 25.18
#